data_f061daf1ce85a724c14f6fa5de314786
#
_entry.id   f061daf1ce85a724c14f6fa5de314786
#
_cell.length_a   1.000
_cell.length_b   1.000
_cell.length_c   1.000
_cell.angle_alpha   90.00
_cell.angle_beta   90.00
_cell.angle_gamma   90.00
#
_symmetry.space_group_name_H-M   'P 1'
#
loop_
_entity.id
_entity.type
_entity.pdbx_description
1 polymer ?
#
loop_
_entity_poly.entity_id
_entity_poly.type
_entity_poly.pdbx_seq_one_letter_code
_entity_poly.pdbx_strand_id
1 'polypeptide(L)'
;MVLKKVSLPYISATHLLGYRPITSMNDIDTLISNNALWSKMLVEEDPGFFEKLSQTQKPRFLWIGCSDSRVPAERLTGLEPGELFVHRNVANLVIHTDLNCLSVVQYAVDVLEVEHIIICGHYGCGGVQAAVENPELGLIDNWLLHIRDIWFKHSSLLGEMPEERRLDTLCELNVMEQVYNLGHSTIMQSAWKRGQKVTIHGWAYGIHDGLLRDLDVTAVSRETLEQRYRHGDLQPQDQAHQPQIAFRLRHPWRARRALSRVGYPLTRPAG
;
A
#
# COMPACT_ATOMS: atom_id res chain seq x y z
N MET A 1 -21.31 19.32 24.88
CA MET A 1 -19.91 19.14 24.39
C MET A 1 -19.65 17.64 24.36
N VAL A 2 -19.94 16.97 23.22
CA VAL A 2 -19.88 15.51 23.08
C VAL A 2 -18.43 15.14 22.80
N LEU A 3 -17.79 14.49 23.77
CA LEU A 3 -16.45 13.90 23.61
C LEU A 3 -16.54 12.77 22.58
N LYS A 4 -16.10 13.02 21.34
CA LYS A 4 -15.88 11.95 20.36
C LYS A 4 -14.81 11.00 20.91
N LYS A 5 -15.24 9.79 21.31
CA LYS A 5 -14.34 8.69 21.64
C LYS A 5 -13.50 8.35 20.39
N VAL A 6 -12.20 8.31 20.57
CA VAL A 6 -11.26 7.96 19.54
C VAL A 6 -11.17 6.46 19.46
N SER A 7 -11.44 5.90 18.29
CA SER A 7 -11.18 4.50 18.00
C SER A 7 -9.72 4.18 18.32
N LEU A 8 -9.50 3.17 19.15
CA LEU A 8 -8.17 2.64 19.43
C LEU A 8 -7.68 1.93 18.17
N PRO A 9 -6.44 2.13 17.74
CA PRO A 9 -5.91 1.35 16.65
C PRO A 9 -5.99 -0.14 16.99
N TYR A 10 -6.46 -0.90 16.04
CA TYR A 10 -6.76 -2.34 16.02
C TYR A 10 -5.75 -3.29 16.74
N ILE A 11 -4.56 -2.79 17.08
CA ILE A 11 -3.48 -3.55 17.74
C ILE A 11 -3.80 -3.90 19.20
N SER A 12 -4.65 -3.12 19.86
CA SER A 12 -4.98 -3.30 21.30
C SER A 12 -6.04 -4.36 21.56
N ALA A 13 -6.87 -4.69 20.57
CA ALA A 13 -8.03 -5.56 20.75
C ALA A 13 -7.65 -7.05 20.85
N THR A 14 -6.59 -7.49 20.18
CA THR A 14 -6.20 -8.90 20.12
C THR A 14 -5.73 -9.47 21.46
N HIS A 15 -5.17 -8.64 22.35
CA HIS A 15 -4.68 -9.11 23.65
C HIS A 15 -5.64 -8.87 24.83
N LEU A 16 -6.64 -8.01 24.68
CA LEU A 16 -7.51 -7.61 25.80
C LEU A 16 -8.94 -8.15 25.75
N LEU A 17 -9.40 -8.70 24.60
CA LEU A 17 -10.82 -8.93 24.35
C LEU A 17 -11.19 -10.36 23.91
N GLY A 18 -10.39 -11.36 24.24
CA GLY A 18 -10.78 -12.76 24.04
C GLY A 18 -10.69 -13.28 22.60
N TYR A 19 -9.98 -12.59 21.70
CA TYR A 19 -9.60 -13.16 20.42
C TYR A 19 -8.83 -14.46 20.62
N ARG A 20 -9.32 -15.55 20.03
CA ARG A 20 -8.64 -16.84 20.11
C ARG A 20 -7.55 -16.91 19.03
N PRO A 21 -6.31 -17.24 19.40
CA PRO A 21 -5.27 -17.52 18.42
C PRO A 21 -5.65 -18.75 17.59
N ILE A 22 -5.32 -18.72 16.31
CA ILE A 22 -5.52 -19.86 15.40
C ILE A 22 -4.43 -20.89 15.70
N THR A 23 -4.77 -21.99 16.38
CA THR A 23 -3.79 -22.99 16.85
C THR A 23 -4.18 -24.45 16.54
N SER A 24 -5.33 -24.71 15.86
CA SER A 24 -5.80 -26.08 15.63
C SER A 24 -6.69 -26.21 14.37
N MET A 25 -7.08 -27.46 14.03
CA MET A 25 -7.87 -27.81 12.84
C MET A 25 -9.30 -27.23 12.78
N ASN A 26 -9.78 -26.53 13.81
CA ASN A 26 -11.06 -25.79 13.79
C ASN A 26 -10.88 -24.29 13.52
N ASP A 27 -9.88 -23.93 12.74
CA ASP A 27 -9.47 -22.54 12.51
C ASP A 27 -10.57 -21.72 11.81
N ILE A 28 -11.36 -22.32 10.94
CA ILE A 28 -12.46 -21.64 10.22
C ILE A 28 -13.54 -21.16 11.19
N ASP A 29 -13.98 -21.99 12.13
CA ASP A 29 -14.97 -21.61 13.15
C ASP A 29 -14.42 -20.49 14.05
N THR A 30 -13.11 -20.52 14.31
CA THR A 30 -12.43 -19.47 15.05
C THR A 30 -12.44 -18.13 14.29
N LEU A 31 -12.26 -18.13 12.96
CA LEU A 31 -12.35 -16.91 12.15
C LEU A 31 -13.75 -16.31 12.20
N ILE A 32 -14.80 -17.13 12.07
CA ILE A 32 -16.20 -16.68 12.16
C ILE A 32 -16.50 -16.11 13.55
N SER A 33 -16.04 -16.78 14.60
CA SER A 33 -16.22 -16.35 15.98
C SER A 33 -15.49 -15.01 16.25
N ASN A 34 -14.28 -14.86 15.74
CA ASN A 34 -13.52 -13.61 15.82
C ASN A 34 -14.22 -12.47 15.07
N ASN A 35 -14.80 -12.76 13.89
CA ASN A 35 -15.59 -11.76 13.14
C ASN A 35 -16.83 -11.32 13.94
N ALA A 36 -17.57 -12.24 14.55
CA ALA A 36 -18.73 -11.91 15.37
C ALA A 36 -18.35 -11.01 16.56
N LEU A 37 -17.22 -11.31 17.22
CA LEU A 37 -16.69 -10.49 18.30
C LEU A 37 -16.29 -9.09 17.81
N TRP A 38 -15.55 -9.01 16.71
CA TRP A 38 -15.16 -7.75 16.06
C TRP A 38 -16.38 -6.88 15.72
N SER A 39 -17.40 -7.48 15.11
CA SER A 39 -18.64 -6.78 14.76
C SER A 39 -19.34 -6.22 16.00
N LYS A 40 -19.46 -7.04 17.06
CA LYS A 40 -20.07 -6.62 18.32
C LYS A 40 -19.33 -5.44 18.95
N MET A 41 -18.02 -5.46 18.95
CA MET A 41 -17.19 -4.38 19.49
C MET A 41 -17.39 -3.07 18.74
N LEU A 42 -17.45 -3.11 17.39
CA LEU A 42 -17.69 -1.91 16.59
C LEU A 42 -19.08 -1.32 16.83
N VAL A 43 -20.11 -2.17 16.99
CA VAL A 43 -21.48 -1.71 17.32
C VAL A 43 -21.54 -1.12 18.73
N GLU A 44 -20.82 -1.67 19.69
CA GLU A 44 -20.72 -1.11 21.05
C GLU A 44 -20.02 0.26 21.05
N GLU A 45 -19.04 0.48 20.16
CA GLU A 45 -18.33 1.75 20.03
C GLU A 45 -19.13 2.79 19.21
N ASP A 46 -19.69 2.40 18.07
CA ASP A 46 -20.56 3.20 17.21
C ASP A 46 -21.77 2.35 16.76
N PRO A 47 -22.93 2.46 17.41
CA PRO A 47 -24.14 1.69 17.02
C PRO A 47 -24.58 1.85 15.57
N GLY A 48 -24.21 2.96 14.92
CA GLY A 48 -24.50 3.25 13.52
C GLY A 48 -23.41 2.83 12.53
N PHE A 49 -22.34 2.18 12.97
CA PHE A 49 -21.16 1.91 12.14
C PHE A 49 -21.52 1.15 10.85
N PHE A 50 -22.14 -0.01 10.95
CA PHE A 50 -22.48 -0.82 9.77
C PHE A 50 -23.59 -0.22 8.94
N GLU A 51 -24.54 0.51 9.54
CA GLU A 51 -25.57 1.23 8.81
C GLU A 51 -24.96 2.28 7.90
N LYS A 52 -24.02 3.09 8.41
CA LYS A 52 -23.29 4.08 7.60
C LYS A 52 -22.48 3.42 6.50
N LEU A 53 -21.79 2.31 6.81
CA LEU A 53 -20.94 1.60 5.88
C LEU A 53 -21.75 0.92 4.75
N SER A 54 -22.99 0.50 5.01
CA SER A 54 -23.86 -0.17 4.03
C SER A 54 -24.49 0.76 3.00
N GLN A 55 -24.54 2.08 3.24
CA GLN A 55 -25.24 3.02 2.38
C GLN A 55 -24.49 3.26 1.06
N THR A 56 -23.18 3.49 1.10
CA THR A 56 -22.36 3.76 -0.10
C THR A 56 -20.89 3.65 0.24
N GLN A 57 -20.07 3.30 -0.75
CA GLN A 57 -18.63 3.45 -0.67
C GLN A 57 -18.18 4.68 -1.46
N LYS A 58 -17.31 5.49 -0.87
CA LYS A 58 -16.64 6.64 -1.52
C LYS A 58 -15.18 6.68 -1.12
N PRO A 59 -14.41 5.65 -1.46
CA PRO A 59 -12.98 5.62 -1.16
C PRO A 59 -12.29 6.72 -1.96
N ARG A 60 -11.39 7.45 -1.31
CA ARG A 60 -10.55 8.43 -1.99
C ARG A 60 -9.30 7.79 -2.61
N PHE A 61 -8.99 6.57 -2.22
CA PHE A 61 -7.76 5.87 -2.56
C PHE A 61 -8.05 4.53 -3.21
N LEU A 62 -7.28 4.20 -4.27
CA LEU A 62 -7.08 2.83 -4.74
C LEU A 62 -5.68 2.39 -4.33
N TRP A 63 -5.57 1.23 -3.71
CA TRP A 63 -4.31 0.56 -3.42
C TRP A 63 -4.11 -0.63 -4.36
N ILE A 64 -2.95 -0.68 -5.02
CA ILE A 64 -2.50 -1.85 -5.80
C ILE A 64 -1.24 -2.37 -5.13
N GLY A 65 -1.33 -3.51 -4.45
CA GLY A 65 -0.25 -4.05 -3.64
C GLY A 65 0.02 -5.54 -3.83
N CYS A 66 1.08 -6.01 -3.18
CA CYS A 66 1.39 -7.43 -3.19
C CYS A 66 0.36 -8.25 -2.41
N SER A 67 0.11 -9.51 -2.86
CA SER A 67 -0.70 -10.49 -2.13
C SER A 67 -0.04 -11.00 -0.84
N ASP A 68 1.19 -10.60 -0.54
CA ASP A 68 1.91 -10.98 0.68
C ASP A 68 1.08 -10.66 1.93
N SER A 69 0.84 -11.69 2.76
CA SER A 69 0.00 -11.59 3.95
C SER A 69 0.54 -10.64 5.02
N ARG A 70 1.82 -10.26 4.94
CA ARG A 70 2.49 -9.33 5.86
C ARG A 70 2.26 -7.86 5.52
N VAL A 71 1.54 -7.56 4.40
CA VAL A 71 1.32 -6.20 3.89
C VAL A 71 -0.19 -5.86 3.92
N PRO A 72 -0.77 -5.60 5.08
CA PRO A 72 -2.20 -5.27 5.21
C PRO A 72 -2.42 -3.77 4.94
N ALA A 73 -2.94 -3.41 3.75
CA ALA A 73 -3.01 -2.04 3.24
C ALA A 73 -3.70 -1.05 4.20
N GLU A 74 -4.88 -1.38 4.70
CA GLU A 74 -5.66 -0.51 5.59
C GLU A 74 -4.92 -0.27 6.92
N ARG A 75 -4.26 -1.30 7.44
CA ARG A 75 -3.48 -1.18 8.68
C ARG A 75 -2.27 -0.29 8.54
N LEU A 76 -1.55 -0.40 7.41
CA LEU A 76 -0.35 0.39 7.14
C LEU A 76 -0.66 1.87 6.99
N THR A 77 -1.83 2.17 6.42
CA THR A 77 -2.25 3.54 6.14
C THR A 77 -3.11 4.15 7.24
N GLY A 78 -3.58 3.33 8.20
CA GLY A 78 -4.45 3.78 9.28
C GLY A 78 -5.85 4.19 8.80
N LEU A 79 -6.29 3.63 7.67
CA LEU A 79 -7.60 3.87 7.09
C LEU A 79 -8.63 2.88 7.65
N GLU A 80 -9.88 3.36 7.75
CA GLU A 80 -11.01 2.58 8.20
C GLU A 80 -11.70 1.84 7.03
N PRO A 81 -12.53 0.81 7.31
CA PRO A 81 -13.33 0.15 6.29
C PRO A 81 -14.14 1.15 5.45
N GLY A 82 -14.06 1.02 4.12
CA GLY A 82 -14.74 1.89 3.17
C GLY A 82 -13.92 3.07 2.65
N GLU A 83 -12.76 3.36 3.23
CA GLU A 83 -11.90 4.48 2.82
C GLU A 83 -10.87 4.10 1.75
N LEU A 84 -10.57 2.80 1.58
CA LEU A 84 -9.58 2.28 0.65
C LEU A 84 -10.20 1.22 -0.26
N PHE A 85 -10.11 1.41 -1.57
CA PHE A 85 -10.41 0.38 -2.56
C PHE A 85 -9.14 -0.40 -2.84
N VAL A 86 -9.18 -1.75 -2.82
CA VAL A 86 -7.96 -2.56 -2.79
C VAL A 86 -7.93 -3.57 -3.92
N HIS A 87 -6.82 -3.60 -4.67
CA HIS A 87 -6.42 -4.68 -5.56
C HIS A 87 -5.10 -5.29 -5.09
N ARG A 88 -4.99 -6.62 -5.17
CA ARG A 88 -3.77 -7.33 -4.78
C ARG A 88 -3.46 -8.47 -5.75
N ASN A 89 -2.20 -8.56 -6.14
CA ASN A 89 -1.66 -9.67 -6.92
C ASN A 89 -0.22 -9.98 -6.47
N VAL A 90 0.38 -11.05 -6.97
CA VAL A 90 1.78 -11.35 -6.63
C VAL A 90 2.69 -10.26 -7.21
N ALA A 91 3.45 -9.61 -6.33
CA ALA A 91 4.40 -8.55 -6.62
C ALA A 91 3.79 -7.24 -7.19
N ASN A 92 2.55 -6.90 -6.84
CA ASN A 92 1.92 -5.59 -7.15
C ASN A 92 2.01 -5.16 -8.63
N LEU A 93 1.90 -6.11 -9.56
CA LEU A 93 2.05 -5.85 -10.98
C LEU A 93 0.81 -5.16 -11.59
N VAL A 94 1.05 -4.26 -12.55
CA VAL A 94 0.05 -3.65 -13.42
C VAL A 94 0.42 -3.99 -14.85
N ILE A 95 -0.18 -5.07 -15.38
CA ILE A 95 0.11 -5.59 -16.71
C ILE A 95 -0.94 -5.05 -17.68
N HIS A 96 -0.53 -4.60 -18.86
CA HIS A 96 -1.41 -4.00 -19.86
C HIS A 96 -2.51 -4.94 -20.37
N THR A 97 -2.35 -6.25 -20.20
CA THR A 97 -3.29 -7.29 -20.59
C THR A 97 -3.97 -7.99 -19.43
N ASP A 98 -3.65 -7.60 -18.18
CA ASP A 98 -4.35 -8.10 -17.01
C ASP A 98 -5.69 -7.37 -16.83
N LEU A 99 -6.73 -7.94 -17.47
CA LEU A 99 -8.08 -7.38 -17.40
C LEU A 99 -8.64 -7.37 -15.97
N ASN A 100 -8.16 -8.21 -15.06
CA ASN A 100 -8.58 -8.19 -13.67
C ASN A 100 -8.11 -6.89 -12.98
N CYS A 101 -6.81 -6.60 -13.05
CA CYS A 101 -6.27 -5.34 -12.50
C CYS A 101 -6.89 -4.12 -13.19
N LEU A 102 -6.94 -4.11 -14.53
CA LEU A 102 -7.48 -2.99 -15.28
C LEU A 102 -8.97 -2.75 -15.02
N SER A 103 -9.79 -3.78 -14.77
CA SER A 103 -11.20 -3.63 -14.41
C SER A 103 -11.36 -2.95 -13.04
N VAL A 104 -10.50 -3.30 -12.07
CA VAL A 104 -10.48 -2.64 -10.76
C VAL A 104 -10.08 -1.17 -10.91
N VAL A 105 -9.04 -0.88 -11.69
CA VAL A 105 -8.60 0.49 -11.98
C VAL A 105 -9.71 1.30 -12.66
N GLN A 106 -10.37 0.74 -13.68
CA GLN A 106 -11.44 1.43 -14.38
C GLN A 106 -12.60 1.74 -13.44
N TYR A 107 -13.02 0.76 -12.63
CA TYR A 107 -14.10 0.98 -11.67
C TYR A 107 -13.74 2.06 -10.64
N ALA A 108 -12.50 2.03 -10.13
CA ALA A 108 -12.01 3.03 -9.18
C ALA A 108 -11.99 4.44 -9.79
N VAL A 109 -11.53 4.58 -11.04
CA VAL A 109 -11.37 5.87 -11.71
C VAL A 109 -12.70 6.40 -12.26
N ASP A 110 -13.48 5.56 -12.94
CA ASP A 110 -14.67 6.01 -13.69
C ASP A 110 -15.95 5.98 -12.86
N VAL A 111 -16.05 5.10 -11.84
CA VAL A 111 -17.28 4.92 -11.05
C VAL A 111 -17.11 5.46 -9.63
N LEU A 112 -16.01 5.13 -8.95
CA LEU A 112 -15.76 5.59 -7.58
C LEU A 112 -15.08 6.97 -7.55
N GLU A 113 -14.52 7.41 -8.68
CA GLU A 113 -13.85 8.71 -8.83
C GLU A 113 -12.74 8.94 -7.77
N VAL A 114 -11.91 7.91 -7.53
CA VAL A 114 -10.81 8.01 -6.56
C VAL A 114 -9.86 9.16 -6.95
N GLU A 115 -9.33 9.85 -5.94
CA GLU A 115 -8.40 10.95 -6.12
C GLU A 115 -6.94 10.47 -6.24
N HIS A 116 -6.64 9.32 -5.63
CA HIS A 116 -5.28 8.79 -5.55
C HIS A 116 -5.24 7.30 -5.84
N ILE A 117 -4.25 6.88 -6.63
CA ILE A 117 -3.91 5.46 -6.85
C ILE A 117 -2.51 5.24 -6.30
N ILE A 118 -2.37 4.30 -5.38
CA ILE A 118 -1.11 3.97 -4.72
C ILE A 118 -0.66 2.59 -5.21
N ILE A 119 0.46 2.53 -5.92
CA ILE A 119 1.13 1.27 -6.23
C ILE A 119 2.18 1.05 -5.16
N CYS A 120 2.02 -0.01 -4.37
CA CYS A 120 2.90 -0.29 -3.25
C CYS A 120 3.56 -1.67 -3.35
N GLY A 121 4.87 -1.64 -3.56
CA GLY A 121 5.73 -2.81 -3.40
C GLY A 121 6.17 -2.98 -1.94
N HIS A 122 6.94 -4.01 -1.70
CA HIS A 122 7.56 -4.20 -0.38
C HIS A 122 8.92 -4.89 -0.50
N TYR A 123 9.83 -4.57 0.38
CA TYR A 123 11.11 -5.24 0.47
C TYR A 123 10.94 -6.69 0.95
N GLY A 124 11.83 -7.58 0.51
CA GLY A 124 11.73 -9.00 0.80
C GLY A 124 10.52 -9.68 0.15
N CYS A 125 10.09 -9.21 -1.04
CA CYS A 125 9.00 -9.79 -1.80
C CYS A 125 9.42 -11.15 -2.40
N GLY A 126 8.71 -12.23 -2.02
CA GLY A 126 8.99 -13.57 -2.53
C GLY A 126 8.80 -13.70 -4.05
N GLY A 127 7.87 -12.95 -4.66
CA GLY A 127 7.70 -12.92 -6.10
C GLY A 127 8.86 -12.26 -6.83
N VAL A 128 9.42 -11.16 -6.27
CA VAL A 128 10.60 -10.50 -6.84
C VAL A 128 11.83 -11.41 -6.72
N GLN A 129 12.02 -12.04 -5.57
CA GLN A 129 13.11 -13.00 -5.35
C GLN A 129 13.00 -14.19 -6.33
N ALA A 130 11.83 -14.82 -6.43
CA ALA A 130 11.61 -15.94 -7.33
C ALA A 130 11.81 -15.58 -8.82
N ALA A 131 11.51 -14.36 -9.23
CA ALA A 131 11.79 -13.91 -10.58
C ALA A 131 13.29 -13.93 -10.92
N VAL A 132 14.16 -13.64 -9.96
CA VAL A 132 15.62 -13.63 -10.14
C VAL A 132 16.21 -15.04 -10.00
N GLU A 133 15.80 -15.79 -8.97
CA GLU A 133 16.33 -17.12 -8.66
C GLU A 133 15.84 -18.23 -9.63
N ASN A 134 14.69 -18.03 -10.26
CA ASN A 134 14.10 -18.96 -11.23
C ASN A 134 13.90 -20.40 -10.73
N PRO A 135 13.17 -20.63 -9.63
CA PRO A 135 13.07 -21.94 -8.98
C PRO A 135 12.09 -22.94 -9.64
N GLU A 136 11.62 -22.71 -10.86
CA GLU A 136 10.65 -23.55 -11.59
C GLU A 136 9.35 -23.82 -10.79
N LEU A 137 8.58 -22.76 -10.52
CA LEU A 137 7.35 -22.80 -9.73
C LEU A 137 6.09 -23.15 -10.56
N GLY A 138 6.23 -23.34 -11.87
CA GLY A 138 5.14 -23.69 -12.77
C GLY A 138 4.41 -22.46 -13.32
N LEU A 139 3.06 -22.43 -13.26
CA LEU A 139 2.26 -21.40 -13.92
C LEU A 139 2.68 -19.97 -13.53
N ILE A 140 3.04 -19.75 -12.29
CA ILE A 140 3.42 -18.42 -11.79
C ILE A 140 4.67 -17.88 -12.48
N ASP A 141 5.55 -18.72 -13.01
CA ASP A 141 6.76 -18.28 -13.71
C ASP A 141 6.43 -17.37 -14.90
N ASN A 142 5.30 -17.64 -15.60
CA ASN A 142 4.83 -16.75 -16.67
C ASN A 142 4.49 -15.35 -16.17
N TRP A 143 3.93 -15.24 -14.97
CA TRP A 143 3.64 -13.97 -14.31
C TRP A 143 4.93 -13.24 -13.90
N LEU A 144 5.90 -13.98 -13.39
CA LEU A 144 7.19 -13.46 -12.94
C LEU A 144 8.11 -13.01 -14.10
N LEU A 145 7.84 -13.41 -15.35
CA LEU A 145 8.56 -12.90 -16.52
C LEU A 145 8.51 -11.37 -16.60
N HIS A 146 7.42 -10.74 -16.22
CA HIS A 146 7.32 -9.27 -16.19
C HIS A 146 8.34 -8.63 -15.26
N ILE A 147 8.68 -9.27 -14.13
CA ILE A 147 9.73 -8.78 -13.22
C ILE A 147 11.12 -9.09 -13.79
N ARG A 148 11.30 -10.21 -14.49
CA ARG A 148 12.56 -10.52 -15.20
C ARG A 148 12.84 -9.51 -16.30
N ASP A 149 11.84 -9.05 -17.02
CA ASP A 149 12.00 -8.00 -18.02
C ASP A 149 12.53 -6.70 -17.37
N ILE A 150 12.01 -6.35 -16.19
CA ILE A 150 12.52 -5.21 -15.40
C ILE A 150 13.97 -5.45 -14.97
N TRP A 151 14.29 -6.64 -14.47
CA TRP A 151 15.67 -7.01 -14.11
C TRP A 151 16.62 -6.85 -15.30
N PHE A 152 16.27 -7.37 -16.47
CA PHE A 152 17.11 -7.26 -17.66
C PHE A 152 17.23 -5.80 -18.15
N LYS A 153 16.14 -5.05 -18.12
CA LYS A 153 16.13 -3.63 -18.49
C LYS A 153 17.09 -2.79 -17.64
N HIS A 154 17.20 -3.10 -16.36
CA HIS A 154 18.03 -2.38 -15.38
C HIS A 154 19.29 -3.15 -15.00
N SER A 155 19.71 -4.12 -15.80
CA SER A 155 20.84 -5.02 -15.47
C SER A 155 22.18 -4.32 -15.21
N SER A 156 22.47 -3.24 -15.92
CA SER A 156 23.69 -2.44 -15.68
C SER A 156 23.68 -1.81 -14.30
N LEU A 157 22.59 -1.14 -13.92
CA LEU A 157 22.41 -0.53 -12.60
C LEU A 157 22.50 -1.57 -11.48
N LEU A 158 21.74 -2.66 -11.62
CA LEU A 158 21.69 -3.72 -10.61
C LEU A 158 23.03 -4.47 -10.49
N GLY A 159 23.78 -4.59 -11.60
CA GLY A 159 25.09 -5.24 -11.62
C GLY A 159 26.19 -4.46 -10.86
N GLU A 160 26.09 -3.14 -10.82
CA GLU A 160 27.01 -2.26 -10.09
C GLU A 160 26.71 -2.17 -8.59
N MET A 161 25.53 -2.65 -8.16
CA MET A 161 25.11 -2.58 -6.76
C MET A 161 25.62 -3.75 -5.93
N PRO A 162 25.82 -3.54 -4.60
CA PRO A 162 26.03 -4.62 -3.65
C PRO A 162 24.90 -5.65 -3.72
N GLU A 163 25.23 -6.93 -3.60
CA GLU A 163 24.28 -8.03 -3.76
C GLU A 163 23.08 -7.91 -2.80
N GLU A 164 23.34 -7.54 -1.56
CA GLU A 164 22.34 -7.34 -0.50
C GLU A 164 21.30 -6.26 -0.82
N ARG A 165 21.62 -5.33 -1.74
CA ARG A 165 20.71 -4.25 -2.14
C ARG A 165 19.93 -4.52 -3.43
N ARG A 166 20.37 -5.50 -4.24
CA ARG A 166 19.82 -5.73 -5.57
C ARG A 166 18.33 -6.05 -5.56
N LEU A 167 17.89 -6.92 -4.65
CA LEU A 167 16.48 -7.32 -4.55
C LEU A 167 15.59 -6.18 -4.06
N ASP A 168 16.05 -5.40 -3.09
CA ASP A 168 15.29 -4.24 -2.61
C ASP A 168 15.18 -3.17 -3.69
N THR A 169 16.28 -2.90 -4.40
CA THR A 169 16.28 -2.01 -5.56
C THR A 169 15.34 -2.52 -6.67
N LEU A 170 15.33 -3.83 -6.95
CA LEU A 170 14.40 -4.39 -7.91
C LEU A 170 12.93 -4.24 -7.48
N CYS A 171 12.63 -4.32 -6.17
CA CYS A 171 11.30 -4.00 -5.66
C CYS A 171 10.89 -2.55 -5.96
N GLU A 172 11.81 -1.59 -5.79
CA GLU A 172 11.57 -0.18 -6.10
C GLU A 172 11.39 0.04 -7.61
N LEU A 173 12.29 -0.50 -8.43
CA LEU A 173 12.20 -0.44 -9.89
C LEU A 173 10.89 -1.07 -10.40
N ASN A 174 10.46 -2.18 -9.81
CA ASN A 174 9.18 -2.78 -10.14
C ASN A 174 8.02 -1.79 -9.88
N VAL A 175 7.99 -1.15 -8.73
CA VAL A 175 6.95 -0.13 -8.44
C VAL A 175 6.98 0.99 -9.47
N MET A 176 8.15 1.52 -9.81
CA MET A 176 8.32 2.60 -10.78
C MET A 176 7.79 2.20 -12.17
N GLU A 177 8.11 0.98 -12.63
CA GLU A 177 7.60 0.45 -13.89
C GLU A 177 6.07 0.27 -13.86
N GLN A 178 5.50 -0.14 -12.73
CA GLN A 178 4.05 -0.28 -12.62
C GLN A 178 3.34 1.09 -12.59
N VAL A 179 3.93 2.13 -12.00
CA VAL A 179 3.42 3.51 -12.12
C VAL A 179 3.42 3.94 -13.58
N TYR A 180 4.49 3.65 -14.32
CA TYR A 180 4.60 3.94 -15.74
C TYR A 180 3.53 3.18 -16.54
N ASN A 181 3.40 1.88 -16.34
CA ASN A 181 2.41 1.02 -17.00
C ASN A 181 0.99 1.52 -16.77
N LEU A 182 0.64 1.81 -15.52
CA LEU A 182 -0.68 2.34 -15.18
C LEU A 182 -0.94 3.68 -15.84
N GLY A 183 0.01 4.60 -15.76
CA GLY A 183 -0.10 5.93 -16.34
C GLY A 183 -0.29 5.91 -17.86
N HIS A 184 0.25 4.91 -18.56
CA HIS A 184 0.07 4.73 -20.01
C HIS A 184 -1.18 3.92 -20.36
N SER A 185 -1.91 3.39 -19.39
CA SER A 185 -3.18 2.71 -19.64
C SER A 185 -4.19 3.65 -20.29
N THR A 186 -5.06 3.11 -21.13
CA THR A 186 -6.14 3.87 -21.77
C THR A 186 -7.06 4.52 -20.75
N ILE A 187 -7.21 3.90 -19.57
CA ILE A 187 -8.02 4.39 -18.46
C ILE A 187 -7.45 5.71 -17.94
N MET A 188 -6.17 5.72 -17.56
CA MET A 188 -5.52 6.90 -17.01
C MET A 188 -5.39 8.02 -18.04
N GLN A 189 -5.00 7.67 -19.28
CA GLN A 189 -4.90 8.64 -20.37
C GLN A 189 -6.26 9.32 -20.65
N SER A 190 -7.36 8.55 -20.62
CA SER A 190 -8.70 9.08 -20.80
C SER A 190 -9.13 9.94 -19.62
N ALA A 191 -8.83 9.53 -18.37
CA ALA A 191 -9.13 10.29 -17.17
C ALA A 191 -8.46 11.67 -17.19
N TRP A 192 -7.15 11.72 -17.43
CA TRP A 192 -6.41 12.97 -17.51
C TRP A 192 -6.87 13.86 -18.69
N LYS A 193 -7.15 13.25 -19.85
CA LYS A 193 -7.65 14.00 -21.02
C LYS A 193 -8.99 14.69 -20.75
N ARG A 194 -9.89 14.09 -19.95
CA ARG A 194 -11.16 14.72 -19.54
C ARG A 194 -11.03 15.67 -18.34
N GLY A 195 -9.80 15.91 -17.87
CA GLY A 195 -9.52 16.84 -16.76
C GLY A 195 -9.78 16.27 -15.36
N GLN A 196 -9.95 14.95 -15.24
CA GLN A 196 -10.14 14.30 -13.94
C GLN A 196 -8.86 14.37 -13.12
N LYS A 197 -8.97 14.83 -11.87
CA LYS A 197 -7.84 14.95 -10.94
C LYS A 197 -7.60 13.63 -10.23
N VAL A 198 -6.83 12.76 -10.84
CA VAL A 198 -6.39 11.51 -10.26
C VAL A 198 -4.87 11.40 -10.32
N THR A 199 -4.24 11.09 -9.21
CA THR A 199 -2.79 11.04 -9.03
C THR A 199 -2.34 9.62 -8.78
N ILE A 200 -1.28 9.17 -9.47
CA ILE A 200 -0.63 7.88 -9.23
C ILE A 200 0.58 8.12 -8.33
N HIS A 201 0.77 7.28 -7.31
CA HIS A 201 1.91 7.29 -6.39
C HIS A 201 2.61 5.93 -6.42
N GLY A 202 3.93 5.94 -6.31
CA GLY A 202 4.74 4.73 -6.15
C GLY A 202 5.38 4.68 -4.78
N TRP A 203 5.06 3.66 -3.99
CA TRP A 203 5.57 3.48 -2.63
C TRP A 203 6.21 2.12 -2.43
N ALA A 204 7.16 2.02 -1.49
CA ALA A 204 7.73 0.76 -1.01
C ALA A 204 7.50 0.63 0.51
N TYR A 205 7.12 -0.57 0.95
CA TYR A 205 6.92 -0.89 2.35
C TYR A 205 8.07 -1.74 2.89
N GLY A 206 8.66 -1.31 3.98
CA GLY A 206 9.64 -2.08 4.73
C GLY A 206 8.98 -3.03 5.73
N ILE A 207 8.96 -4.32 5.45
CA ILE A 207 8.42 -5.31 6.40
C ILE A 207 9.24 -5.34 7.69
N HIS A 208 10.54 -5.06 7.60
CA HIS A 208 11.47 -5.10 8.73
C HIS A 208 11.22 -3.95 9.74
N ASP A 209 10.89 -2.77 9.25
CA ASP A 209 10.74 -1.55 10.08
C ASP A 209 9.31 -1.01 10.14
N GLY A 210 8.41 -1.55 9.31
CA GLY A 210 7.00 -1.14 9.28
C GLY A 210 6.74 0.22 8.63
N LEU A 211 7.70 0.77 7.85
CA LEU A 211 7.60 2.10 7.26
C LEU A 211 7.25 2.06 5.77
N LEU A 212 6.37 2.96 5.37
CA LEU A 212 6.12 3.29 3.96
C LEU A 212 7.13 4.35 3.50
N ARG A 213 7.68 4.16 2.31
CA ARG A 213 8.60 5.06 1.62
C ARG A 213 7.98 5.53 0.32
N ASP A 214 7.90 6.83 0.15
CA ASP A 214 7.55 7.44 -1.14
C ASP A 214 8.78 7.38 -2.05
N LEU A 215 8.63 6.76 -3.22
CA LEU A 215 9.73 6.62 -4.18
C LEU A 215 9.88 7.84 -5.10
N ASP A 216 9.13 8.90 -4.83
CA ASP A 216 9.11 10.16 -5.60
C ASP A 216 8.81 9.98 -7.11
N VAL A 217 7.96 9.02 -7.43
CA VAL A 217 7.52 8.71 -8.81
C VAL A 217 6.06 9.08 -9.03
N THR A 218 5.59 10.13 -8.38
CA THR A 218 4.21 10.62 -8.50
C THR A 218 3.90 11.15 -9.90
N ALA A 219 2.78 10.73 -10.49
CA ALA A 219 2.29 11.18 -11.78
C ALA A 219 0.87 11.78 -11.65
N VAL A 220 0.72 13.03 -12.10
CA VAL A 220 -0.57 13.77 -12.10
C VAL A 220 -1.12 14.01 -13.51
N SER A 221 -0.32 13.72 -14.53
CA SER A 221 -0.64 13.87 -15.95
C SER A 221 0.31 13.03 -16.79
N ARG A 222 -0.01 12.92 -18.08
CA ARG A 222 0.88 12.29 -19.07
C ARG A 222 2.26 12.97 -19.12
N GLU A 223 2.28 14.29 -19.11
CA GLU A 223 3.52 15.08 -19.21
C GLU A 223 4.43 14.82 -18.02
N THR A 224 3.90 14.82 -16.80
CA THR A 224 4.67 14.54 -15.57
C THR A 224 5.21 13.11 -15.57
N LEU A 225 4.44 12.16 -16.05
CA LEU A 225 4.86 10.76 -16.19
C LEU A 225 6.03 10.63 -17.18
N GLU A 226 5.90 11.22 -18.38
CA GLU A 226 6.93 11.17 -19.43
C GLU A 226 8.21 11.89 -19.02
N GLN A 227 8.10 13.05 -18.34
CA GLN A 227 9.27 13.78 -17.84
C GLN A 227 10.10 12.93 -16.88
N ARG A 228 9.47 12.34 -15.87
CA ARG A 228 10.18 11.52 -14.87
C ARG A 228 10.80 10.26 -15.50
N TYR A 229 10.12 9.66 -16.46
CA TYR A 229 10.61 8.43 -17.08
C TYR A 229 11.73 8.66 -18.11
N ARG A 230 11.71 9.78 -18.86
CA ARG A 230 12.73 10.10 -19.89
C ARG A 230 14.09 10.50 -19.32
N HIS A 231 14.14 11.11 -18.15
CA HIS A 231 15.38 11.63 -17.60
C HIS A 231 16.27 10.52 -16.98
N GLY A 232 15.87 9.25 -17.06
CA GLY A 232 16.63 8.17 -16.44
C GLY A 232 16.71 8.30 -14.91
N ASP A 233 15.95 9.23 -14.35
CA ASP A 233 15.90 9.54 -12.92
C ASP A 233 15.15 8.47 -12.10
N LEU A 234 14.92 7.28 -12.70
CA LEU A 234 14.57 6.07 -11.97
C LEU A 234 15.80 5.59 -11.18
N GLN A 235 16.34 6.50 -10.37
CA GLN A 235 17.39 6.17 -9.42
C GLN A 235 16.70 5.70 -8.14
N PRO A 236 16.95 4.46 -7.72
CA PRO A 236 16.49 3.98 -6.41
C PRO A 236 16.98 4.97 -5.35
N GLN A 237 16.12 5.32 -4.42
CA GLN A 237 16.52 6.25 -3.37
C GLN A 237 17.64 5.66 -2.53
N ASP A 238 18.71 6.43 -2.34
CA ASP A 238 19.66 6.08 -1.29
C ASP A 238 18.92 6.05 0.06
N GLN A 239 18.97 4.93 0.77
CA GLN A 239 18.29 4.75 2.06
C GLN A 239 18.66 5.80 3.13
N ALA A 240 19.64 6.67 2.84
CA ALA A 240 19.99 7.81 3.67
C ALA A 240 18.93 8.93 3.70
N HIS A 241 17.98 8.95 2.77
CA HIS A 241 16.86 9.88 2.80
C HIS A 241 15.69 9.27 3.61
N GLN A 242 15.86 9.21 4.93
CA GLN A 242 14.70 9.15 5.82
C GLN A 242 13.87 10.41 5.56
N PRO A 243 12.61 10.32 5.14
CA PRO A 243 11.77 11.49 5.09
C PRO A 243 11.78 12.08 6.50
N GLN A 244 12.23 13.33 6.64
CA GLN A 244 11.93 14.11 7.83
C GLN A 244 10.41 14.25 7.83
N ILE A 245 9.74 13.32 8.52
CA ILE A 245 8.31 13.39 8.76
C ILE A 245 8.12 14.60 9.66
N ALA A 246 7.91 15.77 9.04
CA ALA A 246 7.34 16.90 9.73
C ALA A 246 5.91 16.46 10.10
N PHE A 247 5.74 15.93 11.30
CA PHE A 247 4.45 15.61 11.89
C PHE A 247 3.63 16.90 11.98
N ARG A 248 2.98 17.30 10.90
CA ARG A 248 1.87 18.24 10.96
C ARG A 248 0.66 17.49 11.48
N LEU A 249 0.63 17.32 12.78
CA LEU A 249 -0.52 16.79 13.49
C LEU A 249 -1.69 17.76 13.30
N ARG A 250 -2.61 17.45 12.39
CA ARG A 250 -3.87 18.20 12.28
C ARG A 250 -4.72 18.10 13.55
N HIS A 251 -4.35 17.19 14.48
CA HIS A 251 -4.99 17.04 15.80
C HIS A 251 -3.95 16.78 16.90
N PRO A 252 -3.50 17.81 17.63
CA PRO A 252 -2.45 17.71 18.65
C PRO A 252 -2.70 16.71 19.78
N TRP A 253 -3.94 16.35 20.04
CA TRP A 253 -4.31 15.43 21.11
C TRP A 253 -4.16 13.93 20.76
N ARG A 254 -4.22 13.57 19.47
CA ARG A 254 -3.93 12.19 19.01
C ARG A 254 -2.46 11.83 19.24
N ALA A 255 -1.56 12.79 19.04
CA ALA A 255 -0.13 12.58 19.23
C ALA A 255 0.29 12.34 20.68
N ARG A 256 -0.28 13.09 21.63
CA ARG A 256 0.13 12.96 23.04
C ARG A 256 -0.12 11.56 23.60
N ARG A 257 -1.17 10.88 23.14
CA ARG A 257 -1.52 9.53 23.58
C ARG A 257 -0.71 8.41 22.89
N ALA A 258 -0.31 8.61 21.63
CA ALA A 258 0.57 7.68 20.92
C ALA A 258 2.00 7.74 21.48
N LEU A 259 2.54 8.95 21.68
CA LEU A 259 3.91 9.16 22.15
C LEU A 259 4.12 8.75 23.63
N SER A 260 3.12 8.92 24.50
CA SER A 260 3.22 8.49 25.89
C SER A 260 3.27 6.96 26.08
N ARG A 261 2.80 6.18 25.08
CA ARG A 261 2.86 4.71 25.10
C ARG A 261 4.14 4.12 24.53
N VAL A 262 4.88 4.89 23.71
CA VAL A 262 6.12 4.45 23.06
C VAL A 262 7.37 4.92 23.84
N GLY A 263 7.21 5.57 25.00
CA GLY A 263 8.32 5.91 25.89
C GLY A 263 9.23 7.06 25.38
N TYR A 264 8.77 7.85 24.42
CA TYR A 264 9.52 9.03 23.99
C TYR A 264 9.40 10.18 25.01
N PRO A 265 10.50 10.72 25.55
CA PRO A 265 10.45 11.83 26.48
C PRO A 265 9.96 13.10 25.77
N LEU A 266 8.89 13.68 26.32
CA LEU A 266 8.38 14.99 25.88
C LEU A 266 9.36 16.08 26.35
N THR A 267 10.26 16.54 25.51
CA THR A 267 11.02 17.74 25.77
C THR A 267 10.08 18.94 25.60
N ARG A 268 9.96 19.77 26.66
CA ARG A 268 9.27 21.07 26.57
C ARG A 268 10.08 21.99 25.67
N PRO A 269 9.47 22.72 24.74
CA PRO A 269 10.18 23.84 24.09
C PRO A 269 10.51 24.88 25.17
N ALA A 270 11.78 25.26 25.23
CA ALA A 270 12.21 26.42 26.01
C ALA A 270 11.53 27.67 25.45
N GLY A 271 11.10 28.54 26.35
CA GLY A 271 10.25 29.68 26.20
C GLY A 271 10.64 30.74 25.18
#